data_f9a9ce5eabe8fb4e9f8e1d58fdb4a18f
#
_entry.id   f9a9ce5eabe8fb4e9f8e1d58fdb4a18f
#
_cell.length_a   1.000
_cell.length_b   1.000
_cell.length_c   1.000
_cell.angle_alpha   90.00
_cell.angle_beta   90.00
_cell.angle_gamma   90.00
#
_symmetry.space_group_name_H-M   'P 1'
#
loop_
_entity.id
_entity.type
_entity.pdbx_description
1 polymer ?
#
loop_
_entity_poly.entity_id
_entity_poly.type
_entity_poly.pdbx_seq_one_letter_code
_entity_poly.pdbx_strand_id
1 'polypeptide(L)'
;KKTEIQALIEAAVMAATEACMKGIDEKLQAAVNLGVTIGAAAGAEVGAAAAVKAVEREKQKFKKQQYDYKYHNTKLLLRNYRRLNEYYKNAVFSTDGAEEADENFEEIMQNMGRPADEEIFVESIQKNYIATRIIMTHVNKMLECYKITCERSSRADDARHWRVLESLYIAEDYTTAEEIAKQEKIDRRPVYRDVDICAADMTALLFGIGGIDRF
;
A
#
# COMPACT_ATOMS: atom_id res chain seq x y z
N LYS A 1 -12.56 -24.71 18.63
CA LYS A 1 -11.72 -25.44 17.61
C LYS A 1 -11.36 -24.60 16.38
N LYS A 2 -12.32 -23.87 15.78
CA LYS A 2 -12.03 -23.01 14.60
C LYS A 2 -11.22 -21.76 15.00
N THR A 3 -11.53 -21.19 16.14
CA THR A 3 -10.83 -20.04 16.75
C THR A 3 -9.41 -20.39 17.21
N GLU A 4 -9.18 -21.59 17.71
CA GLU A 4 -7.85 -22.04 18.13
C GLU A 4 -6.92 -22.28 16.93
N ILE A 5 -7.46 -22.77 15.81
CA ILE A 5 -6.68 -22.96 14.58
C ILE A 5 -6.31 -21.61 13.98
N GLN A 6 -7.20 -20.63 14.04
CA GLN A 6 -6.97 -19.28 13.55
C GLN A 6 -5.89 -18.56 14.37
N ALA A 7 -5.96 -18.64 15.70
CA ALA A 7 -4.93 -18.09 16.59
C ALA A 7 -3.55 -18.77 16.40
N LEU A 8 -3.52 -20.07 16.10
CA LEU A 8 -2.30 -20.78 15.77
C LEU A 8 -1.69 -20.36 14.43
N ILE A 9 -2.51 -20.10 13.43
CA ILE A 9 -2.07 -19.59 12.12
C ILE A 9 -1.52 -18.18 12.26
N GLU A 10 -2.20 -17.29 12.99
CA GLU A 10 -1.74 -15.93 13.25
C GLU A 10 -0.42 -15.91 14.03
N ALA A 11 -0.30 -16.72 15.08
CA ALA A 11 0.95 -16.86 15.83
C ALA A 11 2.09 -17.42 14.96
N ALA A 12 1.79 -18.37 14.06
CA ALA A 12 2.78 -18.91 13.13
C ALA A 12 3.22 -17.90 12.08
N VAL A 13 2.30 -17.07 11.56
CA VAL A 13 2.61 -15.99 10.62
C VAL A 13 3.42 -14.88 11.30
N MET A 14 3.08 -14.50 12.53
CA MET A 14 3.83 -13.53 13.32
C MET A 14 5.25 -14.04 13.60
N ALA A 15 5.38 -15.28 14.07
CA ALA A 15 6.67 -15.91 14.32
C ALA A 15 7.51 -16.07 13.04
N ALA A 16 6.88 -16.38 11.89
CA ALA A 16 7.58 -16.46 10.61
C ALA A 16 8.02 -15.08 10.11
N THR A 17 7.23 -14.03 10.36
CA THR A 17 7.59 -12.65 9.99
C THR A 17 8.72 -12.12 10.87
N GLU A 18 8.65 -12.35 12.18
CA GLU A 18 9.75 -12.02 13.11
C GLU A 18 11.03 -12.80 12.79
N ALA A 19 10.92 -14.09 12.52
CA ALA A 19 12.07 -14.92 12.13
C ALA A 19 12.66 -14.49 10.80
N CYS A 20 11.83 -14.04 9.85
CA CYS A 20 12.28 -13.49 8.57
C CYS A 20 12.99 -12.14 8.76
N MET A 21 12.44 -11.23 9.55
CA MET A 21 13.06 -9.95 9.90
C MET A 21 14.37 -10.16 10.64
N LYS A 22 14.39 -11.05 11.64
CA LYS A 22 15.58 -11.40 12.40
C LYS A 22 16.64 -12.08 11.52
N GLY A 23 16.21 -12.97 10.61
CA GLY A 23 17.09 -13.61 9.64
C GLY A 23 17.68 -12.63 8.60
N ILE A 24 16.99 -11.55 8.29
CA ILE A 24 17.51 -10.46 7.44
C ILE A 24 18.55 -9.66 8.23
N ASP A 25 18.29 -9.31 9.48
CA ASP A 25 19.25 -8.60 10.33
C ASP A 25 20.48 -9.44 10.63
N GLU A 26 20.33 -10.74 10.91
CA GLU A 26 21.45 -11.66 11.12
C GLU A 26 22.30 -11.85 9.85
N LYS A 27 21.67 -11.98 8.68
CA LYS A 27 22.39 -12.07 7.40
C LYS A 27 23.07 -10.75 7.04
N LEU A 28 22.44 -9.62 7.36
CA LEU A 28 23.02 -8.29 7.17
C LEU A 28 24.24 -8.09 8.07
N GLN A 29 24.12 -8.49 9.34
CA GLN A 29 25.21 -8.44 10.31
C GLN A 29 26.35 -9.39 9.95
N ALA A 30 26.02 -10.60 9.47
CA ALA A 30 27.01 -11.56 8.97
C ALA A 30 27.74 -11.02 7.72
N ALA A 31 27.03 -10.36 6.80
CA ALA A 31 27.62 -9.75 5.62
C ALA A 31 28.54 -8.56 6.00
N VAL A 32 28.13 -7.74 6.98
CA VAL A 32 28.98 -6.65 7.52
C VAL A 32 30.22 -7.22 8.20
N ASN A 33 30.07 -8.23 9.04
CA ASN A 33 31.18 -8.88 9.74
C ASN A 33 32.16 -9.56 8.77
N LEU A 34 31.64 -10.20 7.72
CA LEU A 34 32.46 -10.81 6.66
C LEU A 34 33.20 -9.73 5.87
N GLY A 35 32.55 -8.62 5.54
CA GLY A 35 33.14 -7.48 4.86
C GLY A 35 34.24 -6.82 5.70
N VAL A 36 34.04 -6.70 7.00
CA VAL A 36 35.04 -6.20 7.96
C VAL A 36 36.21 -7.16 8.06
N THR A 37 35.97 -8.48 8.11
CA THR A 37 37.04 -9.51 8.20
C THR A 37 37.87 -9.58 6.91
N ILE A 38 37.23 -9.50 5.74
CA ILE A 38 37.91 -9.43 4.44
C ILE A 38 38.65 -8.08 4.28
N GLY A 39 38.06 -6.99 4.75
CA GLY A 39 38.66 -5.67 4.74
C GLY A 39 39.90 -5.54 5.65
N ALA A 40 39.90 -6.23 6.78
CA ALA A 40 41.07 -6.32 7.68
C ALA A 40 42.23 -7.06 7.04
N ALA A 41 41.95 -8.03 6.15
CA ALA A 41 42.98 -8.82 5.44
C ALA A 41 43.51 -8.10 4.17
N ALA A 42 42.74 -7.17 3.56
CA ALA A 42 43.06 -6.57 2.24
C ALA A 42 43.22 -5.02 2.25
N GLY A 43 43.22 -4.39 3.43
CA GLY A 43 43.21 -2.92 3.56
C GLY A 43 41.84 -2.44 4.05
N ALA A 44 41.76 -2.17 5.35
CA ALA A 44 40.53 -2.01 6.12
C ALA A 44 39.53 -0.96 5.62
N GLU A 45 39.97 0.09 4.93
CA GLU A 45 39.08 1.19 4.51
C GLU A 45 38.25 0.86 3.27
N VAL A 46 38.81 0.13 2.30
CA VAL A 46 38.11 -0.18 1.02
C VAL A 46 37.04 -1.26 1.23
N GLY A 47 37.33 -2.24 2.07
CA GLY A 47 36.39 -3.32 2.38
C GLY A 47 35.18 -2.84 3.20
N ALA A 48 35.40 -1.96 4.18
CA ALA A 48 34.33 -1.37 4.98
C ALA A 48 33.42 -0.47 4.13
N ALA A 49 33.96 0.35 3.23
CA ALA A 49 33.19 1.18 2.32
C ALA A 49 32.35 0.34 1.32
N ALA A 50 32.90 -0.77 0.84
CA ALA A 50 32.17 -1.70 -0.03
C ALA A 50 31.01 -2.42 0.69
N ALA A 51 31.24 -2.84 1.95
CA ALA A 51 30.21 -3.46 2.77
C ALA A 51 29.06 -2.48 3.10
N VAL A 52 29.36 -1.25 3.47
CA VAL A 52 28.36 -0.20 3.72
C VAL A 52 27.53 0.04 2.47
N LYS A 53 28.15 0.18 1.29
CA LYS A 53 27.43 0.34 0.02
C LYS A 53 26.54 -0.86 -0.34
N ALA A 54 26.99 -2.07 -0.03
CA ALA A 54 26.19 -3.28 -0.25
C ALA A 54 24.94 -3.29 0.65
N VAL A 55 25.10 -2.96 1.94
CA VAL A 55 23.98 -2.84 2.89
C VAL A 55 23.00 -1.75 2.46
N GLU A 56 23.49 -0.60 2.04
CA GLU A 56 22.62 0.48 1.54
C GLU A 56 21.82 0.07 0.30
N ARG A 57 22.47 -0.65 -0.65
CA ARG A 57 21.79 -1.20 -1.84
C ARG A 57 20.69 -2.17 -1.47
N GLU A 58 20.94 -3.10 -0.53
CA GLU A 58 19.92 -4.06 -0.09
C GLU A 58 18.77 -3.36 0.64
N LYS A 59 19.05 -2.37 1.50
CA LYS A 59 18.02 -1.53 2.13
C LYS A 59 17.17 -0.79 1.08
N GLN A 60 17.78 -0.25 0.05
CA GLN A 60 17.07 0.42 -1.03
C GLN A 60 16.18 -0.54 -1.82
N LYS A 61 16.70 -1.74 -2.17
CA LYS A 61 15.89 -2.77 -2.83
C LYS A 61 14.68 -3.18 -2.00
N PHE A 62 14.88 -3.42 -0.70
CA PHE A 62 13.81 -3.78 0.20
C PHE A 62 12.74 -2.69 0.32
N LYS A 63 13.15 -1.43 0.47
CA LYS A 63 12.23 -0.30 0.50
C LYS A 63 11.44 -0.17 -0.80
N LYS A 64 12.13 -0.31 -1.94
CA LYS A 64 11.48 -0.29 -3.25
C LYS A 64 10.46 -1.42 -3.38
N GLN A 65 10.80 -2.63 -3.01
CA GLN A 65 9.90 -3.78 -3.04
C GLN A 65 8.67 -3.55 -2.15
N GLN A 66 8.83 -2.99 -0.95
CA GLN A 66 7.71 -2.63 -0.08
C GLN A 66 6.81 -1.56 -0.71
N TYR A 67 7.41 -0.55 -1.36
CA TYR A 67 6.66 0.46 -2.09
C TYR A 67 5.87 -0.17 -3.25
N ASP A 68 6.50 -1.03 -4.04
CA ASP A 68 5.87 -1.69 -5.19
C ASP A 68 4.62 -2.48 -4.74
N TYR A 69 4.66 -3.18 -3.61
CA TYR A 69 3.50 -3.87 -3.04
C TYR A 69 2.39 -2.90 -2.61
N LYS A 70 2.73 -1.83 -1.89
CA LYS A 70 1.76 -0.82 -1.46
C LYS A 70 1.10 -0.13 -2.66
N TYR A 71 1.89 0.21 -3.66
CA TYR A 71 1.40 0.80 -4.90
C TYR A 71 0.47 -0.16 -5.66
N HIS A 72 0.86 -1.43 -5.76
CA HIS A 72 0.02 -2.46 -6.37
C HIS A 72 -1.31 -2.60 -5.64
N ASN A 73 -1.28 -2.73 -4.31
CA ASN A 73 -2.48 -2.86 -3.48
C ASN A 73 -3.36 -1.61 -3.54
N THR A 74 -2.77 -0.40 -3.63
CA THR A 74 -3.53 0.83 -3.88
C THR A 74 -4.28 0.76 -5.20
N LYS A 75 -3.65 0.26 -6.27
CA LYS A 75 -4.33 0.09 -7.56
C LYS A 75 -5.46 -0.94 -7.49
N LEU A 76 -5.27 -2.06 -6.78
CA LEU A 76 -6.31 -3.05 -6.54
C LEU A 76 -7.49 -2.45 -5.76
N LEU A 77 -7.20 -1.70 -4.71
CA LEU A 77 -8.20 -1.02 -3.89
C LEU A 77 -9.02 -0.03 -4.72
N LEU A 78 -8.38 0.80 -5.53
CA LEU A 78 -9.07 1.75 -6.40
C LEU A 78 -9.96 1.04 -7.43
N ARG A 79 -9.47 -0.03 -8.07
CA ARG A 79 -10.27 -0.83 -9.03
C ARG A 79 -11.50 -1.45 -8.40
N ASN A 80 -11.38 -1.88 -7.16
CA ASN A 80 -12.46 -2.54 -6.42
C ASN A 80 -13.24 -1.56 -5.52
N TYR A 81 -12.95 -0.24 -5.59
CA TYR A 81 -13.49 0.75 -4.67
C TYR A 81 -15.03 0.75 -4.62
N ARG A 82 -15.71 0.72 -5.77
CA ARG A 82 -17.18 0.74 -5.83
C ARG A 82 -17.77 -0.44 -5.06
N ARG A 83 -17.25 -1.65 -5.31
CA ARG A 83 -17.68 -2.89 -4.64
C ARG A 83 -17.41 -2.84 -3.14
N LEU A 84 -16.24 -2.38 -2.73
CA LEU A 84 -15.87 -2.26 -1.33
C LEU A 84 -16.70 -1.18 -0.62
N ASN A 85 -16.96 -0.05 -1.29
CA ASN A 85 -17.77 1.04 -0.75
C ASN A 85 -19.24 0.67 -0.62
N GLU A 86 -19.78 -0.11 -1.55
CA GLU A 86 -21.12 -0.68 -1.43
C GLU A 86 -21.21 -1.61 -0.21
N TYR A 87 -20.25 -2.51 -0.04
CA TYR A 87 -20.17 -3.37 1.11
C TYR A 87 -20.03 -2.58 2.42
N TYR A 88 -19.21 -1.54 2.43
CA TYR A 88 -19.06 -0.62 3.56
C TYR A 88 -20.36 0.09 3.92
N LYS A 89 -21.07 0.64 2.93
CA LYS A 89 -22.37 1.29 3.15
C LYS A 89 -23.37 0.32 3.79
N ASN A 90 -23.43 -0.92 3.31
CA ASN A 90 -24.32 -1.95 3.86
C ASN A 90 -23.90 -2.43 5.26
N ALA A 91 -22.59 -2.50 5.53
CA ALA A 91 -22.06 -2.88 6.85
C ALA A 91 -22.33 -1.83 7.94
N VAL A 92 -22.45 -0.56 7.58
CA VAL A 92 -22.78 0.53 8.53
C VAL A 92 -24.22 0.40 9.07
N PHE A 93 -25.12 -0.24 8.32
CA PHE A 93 -26.51 -0.44 8.75
C PHE A 93 -26.72 -1.64 9.68
N SER A 94 -25.71 -2.51 9.85
CA SER A 94 -25.83 -3.74 10.68
C SER A 94 -25.14 -3.62 12.05
N THR A 95 -25.18 -2.46 12.69
CA THR A 95 -24.34 -2.07 13.85
C THR A 95 -24.77 -2.61 15.23
N ASP A 96 -25.55 -3.64 15.35
CA ASP A 96 -25.93 -4.20 16.67
C ASP A 96 -24.85 -5.07 17.35
N GLY A 97 -23.62 -5.11 16.81
CA GLY A 97 -22.51 -5.91 17.34
C GLY A 97 -21.17 -5.17 17.45
N ALA A 98 -21.15 -3.85 17.59
CA ALA A 98 -19.95 -3.01 17.42
C ALA A 98 -19.00 -2.94 18.65
N GLU A 99 -19.19 -3.73 19.70
CA GLU A 99 -18.45 -3.57 20.95
C GLU A 99 -17.17 -4.44 21.10
N GLU A 100 -16.80 -5.28 20.14
CA GLU A 100 -15.72 -6.27 20.35
C GLU A 100 -14.52 -6.15 19.37
N ALA A 101 -14.20 -5.02 18.85
CA ALA A 101 -13.05 -4.95 17.95
C ALA A 101 -11.96 -3.97 18.39
N ASP A 102 -11.10 -4.46 19.25
CA ASP A 102 -9.72 -3.99 19.46
C ASP A 102 -8.79 -4.36 18.28
N GLU A 103 -9.31 -4.34 17.05
CA GLU A 103 -8.44 -4.49 15.89
C GLU A 103 -7.63 -3.22 15.70
N ASN A 104 -6.33 -3.35 15.92
CA ASN A 104 -5.39 -2.24 15.81
C ASN A 104 -5.32 -1.75 14.35
N PHE A 105 -5.71 -0.49 14.11
CA PHE A 105 -5.62 0.16 12.80
C PHE A 105 -4.24 -0.04 12.13
N GLU A 106 -3.18 0.01 12.92
CA GLU A 106 -1.81 -0.15 12.45
C GLU A 106 -1.56 -1.54 11.85
N GLU A 107 -2.08 -2.59 12.50
CA GLU A 107 -1.98 -3.97 12.01
C GLU A 107 -2.78 -4.16 10.71
N ILE A 108 -3.98 -3.62 10.63
CA ILE A 108 -4.81 -3.64 9.42
C ILE A 108 -4.07 -2.97 8.25
N MET A 109 -3.50 -1.79 8.47
CA MET A 109 -2.75 -1.06 7.45
C MET A 109 -1.45 -1.77 7.05
N GLN A 110 -0.77 -2.43 7.99
CA GLN A 110 0.40 -3.28 7.68
C GLN A 110 0.00 -4.46 6.79
N ASN A 111 -1.13 -5.10 7.08
CA ASN A 111 -1.63 -6.21 6.27
C ASN A 111 -2.02 -5.75 4.85
N MET A 112 -2.61 -4.56 4.72
CA MET A 112 -2.88 -3.95 3.41
C MET A 112 -1.61 -3.66 2.58
N GLY A 113 -0.47 -3.46 3.22
CA GLY A 113 0.82 -3.22 2.55
C GLY A 113 1.56 -4.50 2.13
N ARG A 114 1.02 -5.69 2.40
CA ARG A 114 1.65 -6.99 2.05
C ARG A 114 1.31 -7.42 0.63
N PRO A 115 2.20 -8.24 -0.01
CA PRO A 115 1.89 -8.81 -1.32
C PRO A 115 0.67 -9.71 -1.23
N ALA A 116 -0.31 -9.46 -2.09
CA ALA A 116 -1.50 -10.28 -2.21
C ALA A 116 -2.01 -10.27 -3.66
N ASP A 117 -2.59 -11.39 -4.08
CA ASP A 117 -3.36 -11.44 -5.31
C ASP A 117 -4.69 -10.68 -5.12
N GLU A 118 -5.26 -10.19 -6.22
CA GLU A 118 -6.45 -9.32 -6.19
C GLU A 118 -7.62 -9.95 -5.42
N GLU A 119 -7.89 -11.23 -5.66
CA GLU A 119 -8.98 -11.95 -5.03
C GLU A 119 -8.77 -12.09 -3.52
N ILE A 120 -7.56 -12.49 -3.09
CA ILE A 120 -7.17 -12.63 -1.68
C ILE A 120 -7.20 -11.27 -0.98
N PHE A 121 -6.74 -10.21 -1.66
CA PHE A 121 -6.75 -8.85 -1.11
C PHE A 121 -8.17 -8.36 -0.84
N VAL A 122 -9.07 -8.48 -1.82
CA VAL A 122 -10.47 -8.07 -1.68
C VAL A 122 -11.18 -8.90 -0.64
N GLU A 123 -10.99 -10.23 -0.64
CA GLU A 123 -11.57 -11.11 0.38
C GLU A 123 -11.07 -10.79 1.79
N SER A 124 -9.78 -10.45 1.95
CA SER A 124 -9.22 -10.09 3.26
C SER A 124 -9.89 -8.85 3.86
N ILE A 125 -10.23 -7.87 3.02
CA ILE A 125 -10.97 -6.68 3.43
C ILE A 125 -12.42 -7.03 3.77
N GLN A 126 -13.06 -7.93 3.03
CA GLN A 126 -14.48 -8.28 3.21
C GLN A 126 -14.73 -9.31 4.33
N LYS A 127 -13.72 -10.06 4.77
CA LYS A 127 -13.86 -11.11 5.78
C LYS A 127 -14.34 -10.62 7.13
N ASN A 128 -13.97 -9.41 7.47
CA ASN A 128 -14.32 -8.81 8.75
C ASN A 128 -14.92 -7.42 8.46
N TYR A 129 -16.21 -7.26 8.78
CA TYR A 129 -16.92 -6.00 8.53
C TYR A 129 -16.28 -4.82 9.27
N ILE A 130 -15.62 -5.06 10.41
CA ILE A 130 -14.94 -4.02 11.20
C ILE A 130 -13.67 -3.59 10.46
N ALA A 131 -12.86 -4.53 9.99
CA ALA A 131 -11.70 -4.22 9.16
C ALA A 131 -12.10 -3.45 7.91
N THR A 132 -13.18 -3.87 7.22
CA THR A 132 -13.73 -3.14 6.07
C THR A 132 -14.11 -1.72 6.46
N ARG A 133 -14.79 -1.54 7.58
CA ARG A 133 -15.24 -0.22 8.05
C ARG A 133 -14.05 0.68 8.36
N ILE A 134 -13.05 0.19 9.05
CA ILE A 134 -11.82 0.93 9.37
C ILE A 134 -11.08 1.32 8.08
N ILE A 135 -10.84 0.36 7.19
CA ILE A 135 -10.13 0.57 5.93
C ILE A 135 -10.88 1.58 5.07
N MET A 136 -12.18 1.37 4.83
CA MET A 136 -12.93 2.23 3.93
C MET A 136 -13.16 3.64 4.50
N THR A 137 -13.29 3.78 5.82
CA THR A 137 -13.30 5.10 6.46
C THR A 137 -11.99 5.83 6.21
N HIS A 138 -10.85 5.16 6.37
CA HIS A 138 -9.55 5.75 6.09
C HIS A 138 -9.39 6.09 4.60
N VAL A 139 -9.74 5.17 3.71
CA VAL A 139 -9.68 5.37 2.25
C VAL A 139 -10.53 6.58 1.81
N ASN A 140 -11.78 6.65 2.28
CA ASN A 140 -12.68 7.76 1.95
C ASN A 140 -12.13 9.09 2.44
N LYS A 141 -11.53 9.11 3.64
CA LYS A 141 -10.87 10.29 4.18
C LYS A 141 -9.67 10.72 3.34
N MET A 142 -8.85 9.78 2.89
CA MET A 142 -7.69 10.09 2.03
C MET A 142 -8.10 10.54 0.63
N LEU A 143 -9.18 9.97 0.07
CA LEU A 143 -9.75 10.44 -1.18
C LEU A 143 -10.26 11.88 -1.07
N GLU A 144 -10.94 12.23 0.03
CA GLU A 144 -11.35 13.61 0.31
C GLU A 144 -10.15 14.56 0.41
N CYS A 145 -9.10 14.16 1.14
CA CYS A 145 -7.85 14.93 1.21
C CYS A 145 -7.21 15.11 -0.16
N TYR A 146 -7.16 14.06 -0.98
CA TYR A 146 -6.61 14.11 -2.33
C TYR A 146 -7.41 15.06 -3.23
N LYS A 147 -8.74 14.97 -3.20
CA LYS A 147 -9.65 15.88 -3.92
C LYS A 147 -9.34 17.33 -3.59
N ILE A 148 -9.35 17.68 -2.30
CA ILE A 148 -9.10 19.04 -1.83
C ILE A 148 -7.71 19.51 -2.27
N THR A 149 -6.71 18.65 -2.24
CA THR A 149 -5.34 18.98 -2.67
C THR A 149 -5.30 19.28 -4.17
N CYS A 150 -5.94 18.45 -4.99
CA CYS A 150 -6.03 18.64 -6.44
C CYS A 150 -6.80 19.90 -6.81
N GLU A 151 -7.93 20.18 -6.13
CA GLU A 151 -8.77 21.34 -6.39
C GLU A 151 -8.11 22.68 -5.98
N ARG A 152 -7.26 22.64 -4.94
CA ARG A 152 -6.52 23.83 -4.46
C ARG A 152 -5.20 24.06 -5.17
N SER A 153 -4.75 23.11 -5.97
CA SER A 153 -3.50 23.23 -6.71
C SER A 153 -3.62 24.31 -7.80
N SER A 154 -2.56 25.08 -7.98
CA SER A 154 -2.43 26.02 -9.09
C SER A 154 -2.15 25.34 -10.43
N ARG A 155 -1.88 24.03 -10.44
CA ARG A 155 -1.56 23.25 -11.64
C ARG A 155 -2.86 22.70 -12.25
N ALA A 156 -3.12 23.02 -13.51
CA ALA A 156 -4.32 22.54 -14.22
C ALA A 156 -4.39 21.01 -14.32
N ASP A 157 -3.23 20.35 -14.36
CA ASP A 157 -3.13 18.89 -14.44
C ASP A 157 -3.65 18.21 -13.16
N ASP A 158 -3.41 18.77 -11.97
CA ASP A 158 -3.80 18.16 -10.70
C ASP A 158 -5.34 18.06 -10.59
N ALA A 159 -6.06 19.09 -10.99
CA ALA A 159 -7.54 19.04 -11.05
C ALA A 159 -8.05 17.97 -12.03
N ARG A 160 -7.33 17.74 -13.16
CA ARG A 160 -7.64 16.66 -14.10
C ARG A 160 -7.36 15.29 -13.46
N HIS A 161 -6.27 15.13 -12.73
CA HIS A 161 -5.95 13.89 -12.02
C HIS A 161 -7.11 13.44 -11.13
N TRP A 162 -7.68 14.36 -10.34
CA TRP A 162 -8.86 14.03 -9.53
C TRP A 162 -10.06 13.61 -10.40
N ARG A 163 -10.42 14.36 -11.43
CA ARG A 163 -11.56 14.02 -12.31
C ARG A 163 -11.41 12.67 -12.98
N VAL A 164 -10.19 12.34 -13.44
CA VAL A 164 -9.86 11.04 -14.04
C VAL A 164 -10.04 9.92 -13.01
N LEU A 165 -9.52 10.09 -11.79
CA LEU A 165 -9.65 9.11 -10.72
C LEU A 165 -11.12 8.90 -10.33
N GLU A 166 -11.85 10.00 -10.13
CA GLU A 166 -13.27 10.00 -9.75
C GLU A 166 -14.12 9.27 -10.79
N SER A 167 -13.96 9.62 -12.07
CA SER A 167 -14.75 9.04 -13.16
C SER A 167 -14.48 7.56 -13.38
N LEU A 168 -13.23 7.13 -13.29
CA LEU A 168 -12.87 5.73 -13.52
C LEU A 168 -13.26 4.79 -12.37
N TYR A 169 -13.10 5.24 -11.11
CA TYR A 169 -13.13 4.31 -9.98
C TYR A 169 -14.12 4.67 -8.87
N ILE A 170 -14.49 5.95 -8.71
CA ILE A 170 -15.22 6.41 -7.53
C ILE A 170 -16.69 6.69 -7.84
N ALA A 171 -16.98 7.42 -8.92
CA ALA A 171 -18.34 7.75 -9.32
C ALA A 171 -19.19 6.50 -9.52
N GLU A 172 -20.49 6.58 -9.24
CA GLU A 172 -21.43 5.45 -9.41
C GLU A 172 -21.54 5.03 -10.88
N ASP A 173 -21.57 6.01 -11.78
CA ASP A 173 -21.60 5.77 -13.22
C ASP A 173 -20.24 5.29 -13.74
N TYR A 174 -20.28 4.22 -14.52
CA TYR A 174 -19.07 3.68 -15.13
C TYR A 174 -18.69 4.50 -16.36
N THR A 175 -17.48 5.07 -16.34
CA THR A 175 -16.93 5.82 -17.47
C THR A 175 -15.66 5.15 -17.97
N THR A 176 -15.53 5.02 -19.29
CA THR A 176 -14.35 4.42 -19.93
C THR A 176 -13.22 5.43 -20.10
N ALA A 177 -11.98 4.93 -20.21
CA ALA A 177 -10.83 5.80 -20.47
C ALA A 177 -10.94 6.58 -21.79
N GLU A 178 -11.66 6.03 -22.78
CA GLU A 178 -11.97 6.68 -24.04
C GLU A 178 -12.93 7.87 -23.88
N GLU A 179 -13.95 7.70 -23.05
CA GLU A 179 -14.91 8.76 -22.76
C GLU A 179 -14.26 9.90 -21.98
N ILE A 180 -13.44 9.56 -20.98
CA ILE A 180 -12.67 10.54 -20.21
C ILE A 180 -11.71 11.30 -21.12
N ALA A 181 -11.00 10.62 -22.01
CA ALA A 181 -10.09 11.25 -22.97
C ALA A 181 -10.83 12.28 -23.84
N LYS A 182 -12.06 11.97 -24.29
CA LYS A 182 -12.92 12.90 -25.03
C LYS A 182 -13.37 14.09 -24.18
N GLN A 183 -13.80 13.85 -22.94
CA GLN A 183 -14.25 14.89 -22.01
C GLN A 183 -13.14 15.87 -21.66
N GLU A 184 -11.95 15.36 -21.36
CA GLU A 184 -10.77 16.15 -20.98
C GLU A 184 -10.00 16.69 -22.20
N LYS A 185 -10.43 16.34 -23.44
CA LYS A 185 -9.77 16.74 -24.71
C LYS A 185 -8.28 16.36 -24.77
N ILE A 186 -7.98 15.18 -24.31
CA ILE A 186 -6.63 14.58 -24.32
C ILE A 186 -6.65 13.22 -25.04
N ASP A 187 -5.48 12.67 -25.34
CA ASP A 187 -5.36 11.31 -25.82
C ASP A 187 -5.60 10.28 -24.72
N ARG A 188 -5.83 9.04 -25.10
CA ARG A 188 -6.04 7.92 -24.16
C ARG A 188 -4.81 7.63 -23.27
N ARG A 189 -3.58 7.78 -23.81
CA ARG A 189 -2.34 7.50 -23.06
C ARG A 189 -2.17 8.38 -21.84
N PRO A 190 -2.37 9.71 -21.89
CA PRO A 190 -2.38 10.57 -20.71
C PRO A 190 -3.35 10.12 -19.62
N VAL A 191 -4.54 9.58 -19.94
CA VAL A 191 -5.48 9.09 -18.93
C VAL A 191 -4.87 8.01 -18.06
N TYR A 192 -4.18 7.02 -18.65
CA TYR A 192 -3.52 5.97 -17.88
C TYR A 192 -2.34 6.51 -17.07
N ARG A 193 -1.60 7.49 -17.60
CA ARG A 193 -0.52 8.14 -16.84
C ARG A 193 -1.08 8.92 -15.65
N ASP A 194 -2.19 9.60 -15.83
CA ASP A 194 -2.86 10.31 -14.74
C ASP A 194 -3.32 9.32 -13.66
N VAL A 195 -3.85 8.16 -14.04
CA VAL A 195 -4.18 7.07 -13.09
C VAL A 195 -2.96 6.61 -12.30
N ASP A 196 -1.81 6.44 -12.96
CA ASP A 196 -0.58 6.02 -12.28
C ASP A 196 -0.09 7.08 -11.28
N ILE A 197 -0.20 8.37 -11.63
CA ILE A 197 0.11 9.49 -10.73
C ILE A 197 -0.85 9.47 -9.53
N CYS A 198 -2.17 9.38 -9.79
CA CYS A 198 -3.17 9.30 -8.73
C CYS A 198 -2.91 8.12 -7.78
N ALA A 199 -2.57 6.96 -8.32
CA ALA A 199 -2.27 5.77 -7.52
C ALA A 199 -1.03 5.98 -6.65
N ALA A 200 0.02 6.65 -7.16
CA ALA A 200 1.21 6.97 -6.39
C ALA A 200 0.89 7.97 -5.25
N ASP A 201 0.14 9.03 -5.55
CA ASP A 201 -0.28 10.02 -4.55
C ASP A 201 -1.17 9.38 -3.48
N MET A 202 -2.14 8.56 -3.88
CA MET A 202 -2.98 7.81 -2.96
C MET A 202 -2.18 6.81 -2.12
N THR A 203 -1.13 6.18 -2.67
CA THR A 203 -0.24 5.30 -1.91
C THR A 203 0.47 6.08 -0.80
N ALA A 204 0.95 7.29 -1.11
CA ALA A 204 1.55 8.17 -0.12
C ALA A 204 0.55 8.58 0.97
N LEU A 205 -0.68 8.92 0.61
CA LEU A 205 -1.73 9.29 1.56
C LEU A 205 -2.16 8.11 2.45
N LEU A 206 -2.33 6.93 1.88
CA LEU A 206 -2.78 5.73 2.60
C LEU A 206 -1.72 5.17 3.55
N PHE A 207 -0.45 5.16 3.14
CA PHE A 207 0.63 4.49 3.87
C PHE A 207 1.68 5.46 4.44
N GLY A 208 1.45 6.77 4.35
CA GLY A 208 2.36 7.80 4.85
C GLY A 208 3.74 7.73 4.21
N ILE A 209 4.80 7.97 5.00
CA ILE A 209 6.19 7.96 4.50
C ILE A 209 6.57 6.65 3.80
N GLY A 210 6.01 5.53 4.25
CA GLY A 210 6.23 4.21 3.62
C GLY A 210 5.55 4.04 2.26
N GLY A 211 4.70 4.98 1.85
CA GLY A 211 4.04 5.03 0.54
C GLY A 211 4.67 6.06 -0.42
N ILE A 212 5.80 6.66 -0.07
CA ILE A 212 6.49 7.64 -0.91
C ILE A 212 7.66 6.96 -1.61
N ASP A 213 7.65 6.99 -2.95
CA ASP A 213 8.82 6.62 -3.75
C ASP A 213 9.85 7.77 -3.68
N ARG A 214 10.94 7.55 -2.95
CA ARG A 214 12.07 8.48 -2.83
C ARG A 214 13.37 7.83 -3.31
N PHE A 215 13.29 7.01 -4.33
CA PHE A 215 14.46 6.30 -4.87
C PHE A 215 14.97 6.92 -6.15
#